data_add3e45953abd8fc3d7fd2d9a4d28b87
#
_entry.id   add3e45953abd8fc3d7fd2d9a4d28b87
#
_cell.length_a   1.000
_cell.length_b   1.000
_cell.length_c   1.000
_cell.angle_alpha   90.00
_cell.angle_beta   90.00
_cell.angle_gamma   90.00
#
_symmetry.space_group_name_H-M   'P 1'
#
loop_
_entity.id
_entity.type
_entity.pdbx_description
1 polymer ?
#
loop_
_entity_poly.entity_id
_entity_poly.type
_entity_poly.pdbx_seq_one_letter_code
_entity_poly.pdbx_strand_id
1 'polypeptide(L)'
;MANVAVIVAAGSGSRMQSAKNKVLLTLCGTPVIARTVAAFADLPQVDEVLVVCRPADVDAMSALLPQEKVSFVFGGKTRQESVQNAVDTIDDCDLLLIHDGARPLVTRDEILDTLHRAEETGAAATGVFVKDTIKVINDDYEITDTPDRSQLIAIQTPQIFCFDLYKKSMDKAKTGGGKLTG
;
A
#
# COMPACT_ATOMS: atom_id res chain seq x y z
N MET A 1 16.44 0.37 -15.03
CA MET A 1 15.63 -0.35 -14.05
C MET A 1 14.86 0.69 -13.26
N ALA A 2 13.55 0.62 -13.29
CA ALA A 2 12.71 1.62 -12.63
C ALA A 2 11.88 0.96 -11.52
N ASN A 3 11.90 1.53 -10.31
CA ASN A 3 11.08 1.10 -9.20
C ASN A 3 9.97 2.11 -8.98
N VAL A 4 8.72 1.67 -8.99
CA VAL A 4 7.54 2.53 -8.87
C VAL A 4 6.84 2.27 -7.54
N ALA A 5 6.64 3.34 -6.76
CA ALA A 5 5.87 3.28 -5.51
C ALA A 5 4.42 3.72 -5.74
N VAL A 6 3.46 2.92 -5.31
CA VAL A 6 2.03 3.20 -5.34
C VAL A 6 1.56 3.49 -3.92
N ILE A 7 1.24 4.74 -3.63
CA ILE A 7 0.75 5.20 -2.32
C ILE A 7 -0.77 5.29 -2.33
N VAL A 8 -1.44 4.37 -1.65
CA VAL A 8 -2.91 4.26 -1.66
C VAL A 8 -3.53 5.24 -0.66
N ALA A 9 -4.15 6.31 -1.16
CA ALA A 9 -4.72 7.40 -0.38
C ALA A 9 -6.20 7.71 -0.72
N ALA A 10 -6.86 6.90 -1.56
CA ALA A 10 -8.24 7.12 -2.02
C ALA A 10 -9.32 6.75 -0.97
N GLY A 11 -8.96 6.17 0.16
CA GLY A 11 -9.90 5.76 1.20
C GLY A 11 -10.71 6.93 1.77
N SER A 12 -12.03 6.75 1.90
CA SER A 12 -12.96 7.77 2.40
C SER A 12 -12.80 8.13 3.88
N GLY A 13 -12.01 7.35 4.65
CA GLY A 13 -11.85 7.58 6.08
C GLY A 13 -13.15 7.42 6.90
N SER A 14 -14.14 6.68 6.40
CA SER A 14 -15.49 6.51 6.97
C SER A 14 -15.50 6.19 8.48
N ARG A 15 -14.48 5.49 8.96
CA ARG A 15 -14.31 5.16 10.40
C ARG A 15 -14.00 6.37 11.29
N MET A 16 -13.52 7.48 10.72
CA MET A 16 -13.13 8.67 11.50
C MET A 16 -14.20 9.78 11.49
N GLN A 17 -15.35 9.59 10.82
CA GLN A 17 -16.45 10.55 10.72
C GLN A 17 -16.00 11.99 10.35
N SER A 18 -14.85 12.13 9.69
CA SER A 18 -14.29 13.42 9.29
C SER A 18 -14.71 13.76 7.86
N ALA A 19 -15.10 15.02 7.64
CA ALA A 19 -15.38 15.55 6.30
C ALA A 19 -14.11 15.60 5.42
N LYS A 20 -12.91 15.66 6.04
CA LYS A 20 -11.61 15.68 5.36
C LYS A 20 -11.03 14.28 5.28
N ASN A 21 -10.33 13.97 4.17
CA ASN A 21 -9.55 12.75 4.07
C ASN A 21 -8.51 12.68 5.20
N LYS A 22 -8.47 11.55 5.93
CA LYS A 22 -7.57 11.35 7.06
C LYS A 22 -6.09 11.58 6.74
N VAL A 23 -5.68 11.31 5.49
CA VAL A 23 -4.28 11.49 5.06
C VAL A 23 -3.88 12.97 4.89
N LEU A 24 -4.87 13.88 4.83
CA LEU A 24 -4.65 15.33 4.81
C LEU A 24 -4.60 15.94 6.23
N LEU A 25 -4.88 15.17 7.26
CA LEU A 25 -4.69 15.60 8.64
C LEU A 25 -3.20 15.77 8.94
N THR A 26 -2.87 16.74 9.79
CA THR A 26 -1.46 17.02 10.16
C THR A 26 -1.02 16.22 11.37
N LEU A 27 0.20 15.73 11.28
CA LEU A 27 0.94 15.13 12.38
C LEU A 27 2.19 16.01 12.65
N CYS A 28 2.25 16.67 13.79
CA CYS A 28 3.31 17.63 14.12
C CYS A 28 3.52 18.68 12.99
N GLY A 29 2.43 19.30 12.53
CA GLY A 29 2.46 20.36 11.52
C GLY A 29 2.62 19.91 10.06
N THR A 30 2.90 18.64 9.79
CA THR A 30 3.05 18.09 8.43
C THR A 30 1.89 17.16 8.10
N PRO A 31 1.23 17.27 6.94
CA PRO A 31 0.20 16.32 6.51
C PRO A 31 0.70 14.88 6.47
N VAL A 32 -0.15 13.94 6.89
CA VAL A 32 0.17 12.50 6.91
C VAL A 32 0.65 12.03 5.54
N ILE A 33 -0.05 12.40 4.46
CA ILE A 33 0.33 12.01 3.10
C ILE A 33 1.70 12.55 2.70
N ALA A 34 2.04 13.79 3.10
CA ALA A 34 3.33 14.38 2.76
C ALA A 34 4.49 13.62 3.42
N ARG A 35 4.32 13.19 4.68
CA ARG A 35 5.31 12.33 5.37
C ARG A 35 5.45 10.98 4.68
N THR A 36 4.33 10.35 4.35
CA THR A 36 4.34 9.03 3.69
C THR A 36 5.02 9.12 2.32
N VAL A 37 4.65 10.09 1.49
CA VAL A 37 5.23 10.26 0.15
C VAL A 37 6.72 10.58 0.23
N ALA A 38 7.14 11.47 1.14
CA ALA A 38 8.55 11.82 1.31
C ALA A 38 9.42 10.60 1.66
N ALA A 39 8.90 9.67 2.48
CA ALA A 39 9.64 8.45 2.84
C ALA A 39 10.03 7.59 1.62
N PHE A 40 9.26 7.65 0.52
CA PHE A 40 9.55 6.96 -0.73
C PHE A 40 10.24 7.86 -1.75
N ALA A 41 9.76 9.09 -1.95
CA ALA A 41 10.29 9.99 -2.97
C ALA A 41 11.76 10.40 -2.70
N ASP A 42 12.17 10.48 -1.44
CA ASP A 42 13.54 10.81 -1.03
C ASP A 42 14.53 9.64 -1.20
N LEU A 43 14.03 8.44 -1.55
CA LEU A 43 14.89 7.28 -1.80
C LEU A 43 15.44 7.31 -3.23
N PRO A 44 16.77 7.18 -3.42
CA PRO A 44 17.37 7.04 -4.76
C PRO A 44 16.90 5.78 -5.50
N GLN A 45 16.46 4.75 -4.76
CA GLN A 45 15.97 3.49 -5.30
C GLN A 45 14.54 3.57 -5.82
N VAL A 46 13.82 4.67 -5.59
CA VAL A 46 12.46 4.88 -6.08
C VAL A 46 12.50 5.95 -7.17
N ASP A 47 12.08 5.58 -8.37
CA ASP A 47 12.12 6.45 -9.54
C ASP A 47 10.86 7.28 -9.70
N GLU A 48 9.70 6.70 -9.37
CA GLU A 48 8.39 7.35 -9.44
C GLU A 48 7.51 6.99 -8.26
N VAL A 49 6.64 7.91 -7.85
CA VAL A 49 5.62 7.71 -6.82
C VAL A 49 4.24 8.05 -7.39
N LEU A 50 3.39 7.05 -7.54
CA LEU A 50 1.99 7.20 -7.93
C LEU A 50 1.12 7.35 -6.69
N VAL A 51 0.51 8.50 -6.50
CA VAL A 51 -0.43 8.74 -5.40
C VAL A 51 -1.84 8.46 -5.88
N VAL A 52 -2.42 7.38 -5.36
CA VAL A 52 -3.81 7.02 -5.68
C VAL A 52 -4.75 7.76 -4.75
N CYS A 53 -5.51 8.69 -5.27
CA CYS A 53 -6.37 9.58 -4.48
C CYS A 53 -7.78 9.71 -5.07
N ARG A 54 -8.67 10.38 -4.35
CA ARG A 54 -9.98 10.77 -4.87
C ARG A 54 -9.83 12.02 -5.74
N PRO A 55 -10.64 12.19 -6.80
CA PRO A 55 -10.62 13.41 -7.60
C PRO A 55 -10.72 14.70 -6.77
N ALA A 56 -11.54 14.70 -5.73
CA ALA A 56 -11.73 15.86 -4.85
C ALA A 56 -10.51 16.22 -3.98
N ASP A 57 -9.54 15.34 -3.86
CA ASP A 57 -8.35 15.55 -3.02
C ASP A 57 -7.09 15.94 -3.84
N VAL A 58 -7.14 15.85 -5.17
CA VAL A 58 -5.97 16.07 -6.07
C VAL A 58 -5.35 17.44 -5.86
N ASP A 59 -6.15 18.51 -5.91
CA ASP A 59 -5.63 19.88 -5.80
C ASP A 59 -4.93 20.10 -4.46
N ALA A 60 -5.56 19.61 -3.38
CA ALA A 60 -4.98 19.71 -2.04
C ALA A 60 -3.68 18.90 -1.91
N MET A 61 -3.60 17.70 -2.50
CA MET A 61 -2.40 16.86 -2.46
C MET A 61 -1.31 17.41 -3.37
N SER A 62 -1.66 17.88 -4.57
CA SER A 62 -0.72 18.47 -5.51
C SER A 62 0.00 19.71 -4.95
N ALA A 63 -0.71 20.50 -4.15
CA ALA A 63 -0.10 21.66 -3.46
C ALA A 63 0.87 21.27 -2.33
N LEU A 64 0.81 20.03 -1.83
CA LEU A 64 1.58 19.55 -0.67
C LEU A 64 2.75 18.64 -1.04
N LEU A 65 2.74 18.04 -2.23
CA LEU A 65 3.67 16.99 -2.62
C LEU A 65 4.69 17.47 -3.66
N PRO A 66 5.92 16.91 -3.67
CA PRO A 66 6.93 17.26 -4.68
C PRO A 66 6.45 16.84 -6.07
N GLN A 67 6.62 17.74 -7.06
CA GLN A 67 6.13 17.53 -8.42
C GLN A 67 7.08 16.70 -9.30
N GLU A 68 8.34 16.56 -8.93
CA GLU A 68 9.36 15.96 -9.80
C GLU A 68 9.22 14.42 -9.95
N LYS A 69 8.80 13.73 -8.88
CA LYS A 69 8.66 12.26 -8.87
C LYS A 69 7.23 11.79 -8.63
N VAL A 70 6.29 12.71 -8.41
CA VAL A 70 4.94 12.36 -7.94
C VAL A 70 3.92 12.59 -9.03
N SER A 71 3.19 11.54 -9.37
CA SER A 71 2.04 11.57 -10.26
C SER A 71 0.77 11.12 -9.52
N PHE A 72 -0.41 11.49 -10.05
CA PHE A 72 -1.69 11.19 -9.41
C PHE A 72 -2.53 10.25 -10.27
N VAL A 73 -3.15 9.26 -9.61
CA VAL A 73 -4.09 8.33 -10.23
C VAL A 73 -5.39 8.33 -9.43
N PHE A 74 -6.53 8.21 -10.09
CA PHE A 74 -7.82 8.12 -9.39
C PHE A 74 -8.07 6.72 -8.87
N GLY A 75 -8.44 6.65 -7.58
CA GLY A 75 -8.79 5.39 -6.95
C GLY A 75 -10.11 4.79 -7.43
N GLY A 76 -10.28 3.50 -7.20
CA GLY A 76 -11.51 2.76 -7.45
C GLY A 76 -12.40 2.67 -6.18
N LYS A 77 -13.41 1.81 -6.25
CA LYS A 77 -14.36 1.57 -5.14
C LYS A 77 -13.72 0.79 -3.98
N THR A 78 -12.72 -0.02 -4.28
CA THR A 78 -11.99 -0.86 -3.33
C THR A 78 -10.51 -0.50 -3.31
N ARG A 79 -9.78 -0.97 -2.27
CA ARG A 79 -8.32 -0.85 -2.23
C ARG A 79 -7.67 -1.55 -3.42
N GLN A 80 -8.16 -2.73 -3.76
CA GLN A 80 -7.68 -3.52 -4.88
C GLN A 80 -7.87 -2.79 -6.22
N GLU A 81 -9.07 -2.26 -6.49
CA GLU A 81 -9.33 -1.45 -7.70
C GLU A 81 -8.44 -0.22 -7.75
N SER A 82 -8.20 0.42 -6.60
CA SER A 82 -7.33 1.59 -6.49
C SER A 82 -5.88 1.26 -6.87
N VAL A 83 -5.35 0.14 -6.38
CA VAL A 83 -4.02 -0.34 -6.76
C VAL A 83 -3.99 -0.72 -8.25
N GLN A 84 -5.03 -1.42 -8.74
CA GLN A 84 -5.11 -1.83 -10.14
C GLN A 84 -5.11 -0.62 -11.08
N ASN A 85 -5.85 0.43 -10.75
CA ASN A 85 -5.86 1.67 -11.55
C ASN A 85 -4.47 2.28 -11.69
N ALA A 86 -3.66 2.25 -10.61
CA ALA A 86 -2.27 2.72 -10.68
C ALA A 86 -1.40 1.78 -11.53
N VAL A 87 -1.52 0.46 -11.32
CA VAL A 87 -0.75 -0.53 -12.08
C VAL A 87 -1.04 -0.45 -13.58
N ASP A 88 -2.28 -0.16 -13.96
CA ASP A 88 -2.69 -0.02 -15.36
C ASP A 88 -2.08 1.23 -16.04
N THR A 89 -1.53 2.19 -15.28
CA THR A 89 -0.80 3.35 -15.83
C THR A 89 0.71 3.11 -15.96
N ILE A 90 1.23 2.01 -15.44
CA ILE A 90 2.65 1.67 -15.48
C ILE A 90 2.89 0.77 -16.70
N ASP A 91 3.65 1.26 -17.67
CA ASP A 91 4.02 0.45 -18.84
C ASP A 91 4.96 -0.68 -18.44
N ASP A 92 6.04 -0.36 -17.73
CA ASP A 92 7.05 -1.31 -17.25
C ASP A 92 7.79 -0.76 -16.01
N CYS A 93 8.13 -1.66 -15.08
CA CYS A 93 9.06 -1.39 -13.99
C CYS A 93 9.64 -2.70 -13.46
N ASP A 94 10.73 -2.63 -12.69
CA ASP A 94 11.33 -3.83 -12.08
C ASP A 94 10.55 -4.23 -10.82
N LEU A 95 10.39 -3.31 -9.90
CA LEU A 95 9.68 -3.52 -8.65
C LEU A 95 8.52 -2.55 -8.47
N LEU A 96 7.39 -3.10 -8.06
CA LEU A 96 6.19 -2.38 -7.64
C LEU A 96 6.13 -2.34 -6.11
N LEU A 97 6.18 -1.14 -5.53
CA LEU A 97 6.10 -0.93 -4.09
C LEU A 97 4.70 -0.42 -3.73
N ILE A 98 3.91 -1.16 -2.99
CA ILE A 98 2.55 -0.77 -2.60
C ILE A 98 2.54 -0.38 -1.13
N HIS A 99 2.08 0.85 -0.82
CA HIS A 99 2.05 1.34 0.55
C HIS A 99 0.77 2.12 0.87
N ASP A 100 0.30 2.00 2.11
CA ASP A 100 -0.88 2.73 2.58
C ASP A 100 -0.52 4.19 2.91
N GLY A 101 -1.15 5.17 2.25
CA GLY A 101 -0.89 6.60 2.46
C GLY A 101 -1.15 7.10 3.90
N ALA A 102 -1.84 6.31 4.72
CA ALA A 102 -2.10 6.59 6.12
C ALA A 102 -1.08 5.96 7.10
N ARG A 103 0.08 5.49 6.62
CA ARG A 103 1.17 4.92 7.43
C ARG A 103 2.43 5.80 7.36
N PRO A 104 2.45 6.98 8.00
CA PRO A 104 3.53 7.97 7.85
C PRO A 104 4.79 7.65 8.66
N LEU A 105 4.80 6.56 9.42
CA LEU A 105 5.91 6.19 10.29
C LEU A 105 6.78 5.07 9.72
N VAL A 106 6.55 4.71 8.45
CA VAL A 106 7.45 3.80 7.74
C VAL A 106 8.85 4.40 7.67
N THR A 107 9.85 3.60 8.02
CA THR A 107 11.24 4.04 8.02
C THR A 107 11.93 3.71 6.69
N ARG A 108 13.03 4.44 6.40
CA ARG A 108 13.88 4.16 5.26
C ARG A 108 14.39 2.71 5.28
N ASP A 109 14.82 2.23 6.43
CA ASP A 109 15.39 0.89 6.57
C ASP A 109 14.34 -0.18 6.29
N GLU A 110 13.09 -0.03 6.80
CA GLU A 110 12.00 -0.95 6.49
C GLU A 110 11.69 -1.02 4.99
N ILE A 111 11.73 0.12 4.28
CA ILE A 111 11.51 0.14 2.82
C ILE A 111 12.65 -0.57 2.12
N LEU A 112 13.91 -0.26 2.44
CA LEU A 112 15.08 -0.83 1.79
C LEU A 112 15.24 -2.33 2.08
N ASP A 113 15.03 -2.78 3.30
CA ASP A 113 15.08 -4.20 3.65
C ASP A 113 14.01 -5.00 2.89
N THR A 114 12.79 -4.44 2.80
CA THR A 114 11.70 -5.08 2.04
C THR A 114 12.03 -5.10 0.53
N LEU A 115 12.64 -4.03 0.00
CA LEU A 115 13.05 -3.93 -1.39
C LEU A 115 14.12 -4.98 -1.72
N HIS A 116 15.20 -5.05 -0.96
CA HIS A 116 16.25 -6.05 -1.15
C HIS A 116 15.69 -7.47 -1.08
N ARG A 117 14.79 -7.71 -0.14
CA ARG A 117 14.17 -9.03 -0.03
C ARG A 117 13.29 -9.37 -1.25
N ALA A 118 12.57 -8.39 -1.79
CA ALA A 118 11.78 -8.59 -3.01
C ALA A 118 12.65 -8.81 -4.25
N GLU A 119 13.82 -8.17 -4.35
CA GLU A 119 14.81 -8.44 -5.41
C GLU A 119 15.27 -9.89 -5.39
N GLU A 120 15.52 -10.46 -4.20
CA GLU A 120 15.97 -11.85 -4.04
C GLU A 120 14.87 -12.90 -4.29
N THR A 121 13.62 -12.61 -3.87
CA THR A 121 12.55 -13.62 -3.79
C THR A 121 11.39 -13.38 -4.74
N GLY A 122 11.39 -12.24 -5.44
CA GLY A 122 10.30 -11.80 -6.32
C GLY A 122 9.13 -11.12 -5.58
N ALA A 123 8.99 -11.31 -4.27
CA ALA A 123 7.95 -10.64 -3.46
C ALA A 123 8.35 -10.59 -1.99
N ALA A 124 8.09 -9.47 -1.32
CA ALA A 124 8.29 -9.30 0.11
C ALA A 124 7.25 -8.33 0.70
N ALA A 125 7.02 -8.44 2.00
CA ALA A 125 6.13 -7.54 2.72
C ALA A 125 6.63 -7.32 4.15
N THR A 126 6.40 -6.12 4.69
CA THR A 126 6.55 -5.87 6.12
C THR A 126 5.46 -6.58 6.92
N GLY A 127 5.77 -6.97 8.14
CA GLY A 127 4.81 -7.59 9.03
C GLY A 127 5.26 -7.56 10.47
N VAL A 128 4.33 -7.78 11.39
CA VAL A 128 4.57 -7.88 12.82
C VAL A 128 4.07 -9.21 13.36
N PHE A 129 4.81 -9.82 14.26
CA PHE A 129 4.36 -11.04 14.93
C PHE A 129 3.07 -10.79 15.72
N VAL A 130 2.14 -11.70 15.61
CA VAL A 130 0.87 -11.63 16.34
C VAL A 130 1.12 -11.79 17.84
N LYS A 131 0.66 -10.82 18.64
CA LYS A 131 0.79 -10.84 20.10
C LYS A 131 -0.42 -11.48 20.78
N ASP A 132 -1.61 -11.23 20.23
CA ASP A 132 -2.86 -11.73 20.77
C ASP A 132 -3.12 -13.19 20.36
N THR A 133 -3.97 -13.90 21.11
CA THR A 133 -4.46 -15.21 20.70
C THR A 133 -5.48 -15.04 19.59
N ILE A 134 -5.19 -15.59 18.41
CA ILE A 134 -6.10 -15.57 17.26
C ILE A 134 -7.05 -16.77 17.35
N LYS A 135 -8.31 -16.55 17.02
CA LYS A 135 -9.36 -17.57 16.92
C LYS A 135 -9.93 -17.56 15.51
N VAL A 136 -10.15 -18.74 14.97
CA VAL A 136 -11.00 -18.90 13.79
C VAL A 136 -12.43 -19.02 14.28
N ILE A 137 -13.35 -18.33 13.61
CA ILE A 137 -14.78 -18.35 13.95
C ILE A 137 -15.62 -18.75 12.74
N ASN A 138 -16.80 -19.33 12.99
CA ASN A 138 -17.83 -19.53 11.97
C ASN A 138 -18.75 -18.30 11.82
N ASP A 139 -19.78 -18.40 10.97
CA ASP A 139 -20.73 -17.31 10.71
C ASP A 139 -21.60 -16.97 11.95
N ASP A 140 -21.72 -17.87 12.92
CA ASP A 140 -22.43 -17.70 14.19
C ASP A 140 -21.54 -17.12 15.30
N TYR A 141 -20.30 -16.70 14.97
CA TYR A 141 -19.28 -16.20 15.91
C TYR A 141 -18.79 -17.23 16.93
N GLU A 142 -19.01 -18.54 16.70
CA GLU A 142 -18.47 -19.58 17.53
C GLU A 142 -17.01 -19.88 17.16
N ILE A 143 -16.18 -20.09 18.19
CA ILE A 143 -14.77 -20.43 18.00
C ILE A 143 -14.65 -21.87 17.49
N THR A 144 -14.08 -22.03 16.29
CA THR A 144 -13.88 -23.33 15.65
C THR A 144 -12.43 -23.83 15.71
N ASP A 145 -11.45 -22.90 15.83
CA ASP A 145 -10.03 -23.26 15.87
C ASP A 145 -9.19 -22.18 16.59
N THR A 146 -7.99 -22.57 16.99
CA THR A 146 -6.99 -21.69 17.60
C THR A 146 -5.64 -21.96 16.95
N PRO A 147 -5.29 -21.25 15.87
CA PRO A 147 -4.02 -21.43 15.20
C PRO A 147 -2.84 -21.05 16.09
N ASP A 148 -1.71 -21.72 15.88
CA ASP A 148 -0.48 -21.40 16.59
C ASP A 148 0.01 -20.01 16.17
N ARG A 149 -0.04 -19.06 17.11
CA ARG A 149 0.37 -17.66 16.85
C ARG A 149 1.83 -17.51 16.47
N SER A 150 2.70 -18.49 16.80
CA SER A 150 4.12 -18.46 16.40
C SER A 150 4.30 -18.61 14.88
N GLN A 151 3.28 -19.10 14.17
CA GLN A 151 3.24 -19.23 12.72
C GLN A 151 2.45 -18.12 12.04
N LEU A 152 1.96 -17.13 12.80
CA LEU A 152 1.15 -16.04 12.29
C LEU A 152 1.91 -14.72 12.31
N ILE A 153 1.78 -13.98 11.20
CA ILE A 153 2.27 -12.62 11.06
C ILE A 153 1.16 -11.71 10.55
N ALA A 154 0.99 -10.56 11.18
CA ALA A 154 0.06 -9.54 10.70
C ALA A 154 0.77 -8.71 9.62
N ILE A 155 0.38 -8.89 8.37
CA ILE A 155 0.98 -8.20 7.22
C ILE A 155 0.63 -6.73 7.25
N GLN A 156 1.64 -5.92 6.96
CA GLN A 156 1.55 -4.47 6.82
C GLN A 156 1.98 -4.02 5.43
N THR A 157 2.35 -2.77 5.27
CA THR A 157 2.96 -2.20 4.08
C THR A 157 4.23 -1.44 4.46
N PRO A 158 5.26 -1.37 3.60
CA PRO A 158 5.24 -1.68 2.16
C PRO A 158 5.11 -3.17 1.85
N GLN A 159 4.45 -3.45 0.72
CA GLN A 159 4.42 -4.74 0.04
C GLN A 159 5.09 -4.52 -1.31
N ILE A 160 6.13 -5.29 -1.62
CA ILE A 160 6.97 -5.07 -2.79
C ILE A 160 6.98 -6.34 -3.64
N PHE A 161 6.83 -6.18 -4.94
CA PHE A 161 6.72 -7.28 -5.88
C PHE A 161 7.56 -7.02 -7.13
N CYS A 162 8.15 -8.05 -7.70
CA CYS A 162 8.54 -8.03 -9.10
C CYS A 162 7.28 -7.74 -9.94
N PHE A 163 7.35 -6.74 -10.81
CA PHE A 163 6.20 -6.23 -11.55
C PHE A 163 5.55 -7.31 -12.43
N ASP A 164 6.34 -8.06 -13.16
CA ASP A 164 5.87 -9.18 -13.98
C ASP A 164 5.15 -10.25 -13.16
N LEU A 165 5.68 -10.57 -11.97
CA LEU A 165 5.08 -11.54 -11.07
C LEU A 165 3.72 -11.03 -10.57
N TYR A 166 3.65 -9.74 -10.21
CA TYR A 166 2.41 -9.10 -9.78
C TYR A 166 1.35 -9.13 -10.88
N LYS A 167 1.69 -8.69 -12.12
CA LYS A 167 0.77 -8.71 -13.28
C LYS A 167 0.23 -10.12 -13.56
N LYS A 168 1.11 -11.11 -13.65
CA LYS A 168 0.73 -12.52 -13.87
C LYS A 168 -0.20 -13.05 -12.77
N SER A 169 0.05 -12.67 -11.51
CA SER A 169 -0.77 -13.10 -10.37
C SER A 169 -2.16 -12.45 -10.40
N MET A 170 -2.24 -11.18 -10.76
CA MET A 170 -3.51 -10.46 -10.89
C MET A 170 -4.36 -10.99 -12.05
N ASP A 171 -3.76 -11.30 -13.19
CA ASP A 171 -4.47 -11.89 -14.34
C ASP A 171 -5.02 -13.27 -13.98
N LYS A 172 -4.24 -14.09 -13.28
CA LYS A 172 -4.68 -15.40 -12.79
C LYS A 172 -5.83 -15.29 -11.80
N ALA A 173 -5.79 -14.29 -10.92
CA ALA A 173 -6.86 -14.05 -9.94
C ALA A 173 -8.17 -13.60 -10.61
N LYS A 174 -8.09 -12.77 -11.67
CA LYS A 174 -9.26 -12.35 -12.45
C LYS A 174 -9.92 -13.55 -13.16
N THR A 175 -9.14 -14.50 -13.67
CA THR A 175 -9.65 -15.68 -14.39
C THR A 175 -10.08 -16.82 -13.49
N GLY A 176 -9.48 -16.95 -12.30
CA GLY A 176 -9.67 -18.07 -11.39
C GLY A 176 -10.76 -17.90 -10.31
N GLY A 177 -11.45 -16.77 -10.26
CA GLY A 177 -12.51 -16.50 -9.26
C GLY A 177 -12.04 -16.44 -7.81
N GLY A 178 -10.72 -16.31 -7.57
CA GLY A 178 -10.14 -16.21 -6.23
C GLY A 178 -10.56 -14.91 -5.53
N LYS A 179 -11.04 -15.01 -4.28
CA LYS A 179 -11.18 -13.83 -3.41
C LYS A 179 -9.78 -13.28 -3.10
N LEU A 180 -9.48 -12.11 -3.63
CA LEU A 180 -8.31 -11.35 -3.21
C LEU A 180 -8.69 -10.62 -1.91
N THR A 181 -8.00 -10.93 -0.83
CA THR A 181 -8.14 -10.25 0.46
C THR A 181 -6.92 -9.38 0.71
N GLY A 182 -7.14 -8.11 0.98
CA GLY A 182 -6.03 -7.20 1.32
C GLY A 182 -6.25 -5.78 0.88
#